data_44e1b69be21fff0911316c16c427328e
#
_entry.id   44e1b69be21fff0911316c16c427328e
#
_cell.length_a   1.000
_cell.length_b   1.000
_cell.length_c   1.000
_cell.angle_alpha   90.00
_cell.angle_beta   90.00
_cell.angle_gamma   90.00
#
_symmetry.space_group_name_H-M   'P 1'
#
loop_
_entity.id
_entity.type
_entity.pdbx_description
1 polymer ?
#
loop_
_entity_poly.entity_id
_entity_poly.type
_entity_poly.pdbx_seq_one_letter_code
_entity_poly.pdbx_strand_id
1 'polypeptide(L)'
;MFISLVLADPTIYNVVSHGAKPDEKTDSAQAFLSAWTKACASMQPTTIYVPAGKFALGQVIFIGPCYNKVNVTLIGTLVAPSDYTVLGNKAYWVVFQHIDGLTVSGNGILDGQGTSLWACKSSGKSCPLGAMVFEIFN
;
A
#
# COMPACT_ATOMS: atom_id res chain seq x y z
N MET A 1 16.17 31.13 -20.99
CA MET A 1 16.03 30.48 -20.43
C MET A 1 15.53 29.61 -20.34
N PHE A 2 15.62 29.15 -20.18
CA PHE A 2 15.28 28.12 -19.85
C PHE A 2 14.82 27.53 -19.21
N ILE A 3 14.51 27.27 -19.09
CA ILE A 3 14.14 26.79 -18.57
C ILE A 3 13.97 26.17 -17.95
N SER A 4 13.62 25.98 -17.42
CA SER A 4 13.40 25.28 -16.74
C SER A 4 13.27 24.30 -16.61
N LEU A 5 13.39 23.97 -16.76
CA LEU A 5 13.34 23.04 -16.74
C LEU A 5 12.86 22.03 -16.34
N VAL A 6 12.10 22.43 -16.22
CA VAL A 6 11.82 21.14 -16.46
C VAL A 6 12.65 20.08 -15.80
N LEU A 7 13.36 20.48 -14.90
CA LEU A 7 14.24 19.57 -14.21
C LEU A 7 13.71 19.12 -12.87
N ALA A 8 12.43 19.42 -12.61
CA ALA A 8 11.81 18.98 -11.37
C ALA A 8 11.70 17.45 -11.38
N ASP A 9 11.97 16.82 -10.25
CA ASP A 9 11.74 15.39 -10.06
C ASP A 9 10.27 15.08 -10.25
N PRO A 10 9.94 13.85 -10.63
CA PRO A 10 8.53 13.45 -10.66
C PRO A 10 7.89 13.70 -9.31
N THR A 11 6.67 14.20 -9.31
CA THR A 11 5.90 14.37 -8.10
C THR A 11 4.82 13.30 -7.95
N ILE A 12 4.60 12.51 -8.99
CA ILE A 12 3.64 11.41 -8.99
C ILE A 12 4.37 10.12 -9.32
N TYR A 13 4.23 9.14 -8.44
CA TYR A 13 4.82 7.82 -8.61
C TYR A 13 3.69 6.81 -8.76
N ASN A 14 3.46 6.35 -9.99
CA ASN A 14 2.43 5.36 -10.28
C ASN A 14 2.99 3.98 -9.98
N VAL A 15 2.31 3.21 -9.14
CA VAL A 15 2.82 1.89 -8.75
C VAL A 15 2.97 0.95 -9.94
N VAL A 16 2.15 1.10 -10.98
CA VAL A 16 2.27 0.27 -12.19
C VAL A 16 3.60 0.52 -12.90
N SER A 17 4.06 1.77 -12.90
CA SER A 17 5.37 2.11 -13.47
C SER A 17 6.52 1.48 -12.69
N HIS A 18 6.27 0.98 -11.49
CA HIS A 18 7.26 0.34 -10.63
C HIS A 18 7.08 -1.17 -10.56
N GLY A 19 6.23 -1.72 -11.43
CA GLY A 19 6.07 -3.16 -11.55
C GLY A 19 4.79 -3.74 -10.96
N ALA A 20 3.91 -2.93 -10.39
CA ALA A 20 2.64 -3.43 -9.88
C ALA A 20 1.76 -3.92 -11.03
N LYS A 21 1.07 -5.02 -10.82
CA LYS A 21 0.22 -5.64 -11.85
C LYS A 21 -1.21 -5.76 -11.34
N PRO A 22 -2.17 -5.16 -12.06
CA PRO A 22 -3.58 -5.22 -11.65
C PRO A 22 -4.23 -6.53 -12.11
N ASP A 23 -3.61 -7.65 -11.81
CA ASP A 23 -4.08 -8.98 -12.24
C ASP A 23 -4.67 -9.79 -11.09
N GLU A 24 -4.73 -9.22 -9.90
CA GLU A 24 -5.28 -9.85 -8.70
C GLU A 24 -4.51 -11.11 -8.25
N LYS A 25 -3.37 -11.41 -8.89
CA LYS A 25 -2.60 -12.62 -8.64
C LYS A 25 -1.16 -12.35 -8.25
N THR A 26 -0.50 -11.44 -8.96
CA THR A 26 0.90 -11.11 -8.71
C THR A 26 1.00 -10.23 -7.49
N ASP A 27 1.79 -10.65 -6.50
CA ASP A 27 2.02 -9.82 -5.33
C ASP A 27 2.79 -8.58 -5.73
N SER A 28 2.17 -7.43 -5.56
CA SER A 28 2.72 -6.14 -5.96
C SER A 28 3.41 -5.40 -4.82
N ALA A 29 3.64 -6.03 -3.67
CA ALA A 29 4.21 -5.36 -2.50
C ALA A 29 5.55 -4.69 -2.82
N GLN A 30 6.45 -5.37 -3.56
CA GLN A 30 7.75 -4.81 -3.90
C GLN A 30 7.62 -3.58 -4.81
N ALA A 31 6.67 -3.59 -5.72
CA ALA A 31 6.42 -2.43 -6.58
C ALA A 31 5.93 -1.23 -5.77
N PHE A 32 5.04 -1.47 -4.82
CA PHE A 32 4.56 -0.42 -3.93
C PHE A 32 5.70 0.14 -3.07
N LEU A 33 6.56 -0.73 -2.54
CA LEU A 33 7.70 -0.30 -1.75
C LEU A 33 8.72 0.47 -2.60
N SER A 34 8.90 0.10 -3.86
CA SER A 34 9.77 0.83 -4.76
C SER A 34 9.28 2.26 -4.98
N ALA A 35 7.97 2.40 -5.25
CA ALA A 35 7.37 3.72 -5.39
C ALA A 35 7.49 4.53 -4.10
N TRP A 36 7.23 3.88 -2.97
CA TRP A 36 7.35 4.51 -1.66
C TRP A 36 8.76 5.03 -1.38
N THR A 37 9.77 4.19 -1.64
CA THR A 37 11.17 4.56 -1.38
C THR A 37 11.55 5.82 -2.14
N LYS A 38 11.13 5.92 -3.40
CA LYS A 38 11.42 7.09 -4.21
C LYS A 38 10.66 8.32 -3.75
N ALA A 39 9.38 8.16 -3.47
CA ALA A 39 8.54 9.27 -3.00
C ALA A 39 9.02 9.80 -1.66
N CYS A 40 9.36 8.90 -0.75
CA CYS A 40 9.81 9.25 0.60
C CYS A 40 11.17 9.97 0.58
N ALA A 41 12.01 9.67 -0.41
CA ALA A 41 13.32 10.31 -0.56
C ALA A 41 13.26 11.63 -1.30
N SER A 42 12.12 12.01 -1.85
CA SER A 42 12.00 13.25 -2.62
C SER A 42 12.05 14.46 -1.69
N MET A 43 12.71 15.51 -2.14
CA MET A 43 12.75 16.78 -1.42
C MET A 43 11.49 17.61 -1.64
N GLN A 44 10.58 17.16 -2.48
CA GLN A 44 9.33 17.83 -2.78
C GLN A 44 8.14 16.98 -2.34
N PRO A 45 6.97 17.60 -2.11
CA PRO A 45 5.76 16.82 -1.85
C PRO A 45 5.48 15.88 -3.02
N THR A 46 5.09 14.65 -2.72
CA THR A 46 4.88 13.61 -3.73
C THR A 46 3.53 12.93 -3.54
N THR A 47 3.08 12.28 -4.61
CA THR A 47 1.90 11.45 -4.62
C THR A 47 2.26 10.07 -5.11
N ILE A 48 1.85 9.05 -4.36
CA ILE A 48 1.88 7.68 -4.83
C ILE A 48 0.50 7.38 -5.38
N TYR A 49 0.44 7.05 -6.65
CA TYR A 49 -0.82 6.86 -7.35
C TYR A 49 -1.07 5.38 -7.59
N VAL A 50 -2.21 4.89 -7.11
CA VAL A 50 -2.68 3.53 -7.34
C VAL A 50 -3.87 3.61 -8.28
N PRO A 51 -3.67 3.33 -9.58
CA PRO A 51 -4.76 3.47 -10.56
C PRO A 51 -5.82 2.40 -10.39
N ALA A 52 -6.89 2.51 -11.18
CA ALA A 52 -7.95 1.51 -11.17
C ALA A 52 -7.39 0.12 -11.50
N GLY A 53 -7.99 -0.89 -10.90
CA GLY A 53 -7.56 -2.28 -11.05
C GLY A 53 -7.52 -2.97 -9.71
N LYS A 54 -7.27 -4.28 -9.73
CA LYS A 54 -7.18 -5.07 -8.51
C LYS A 54 -5.74 -5.55 -8.33
N PHE A 55 -5.07 -5.05 -7.32
CA PHE A 55 -3.68 -5.38 -7.05
C PHE A 55 -3.61 -6.33 -5.86
N ALA A 56 -3.12 -7.53 -6.09
CA ALA A 56 -2.82 -8.44 -4.99
C ALA A 56 -1.64 -7.87 -4.19
N LEU A 57 -1.76 -7.87 -2.88
CA LEU A 57 -0.78 -7.24 -2.03
C LEU A 57 -0.60 -8.05 -0.75
N GLY A 58 0.60 -8.56 -0.55
CA GLY A 58 0.98 -9.15 0.73
C GLY A 58 1.18 -8.09 1.78
N GLN A 59 1.67 -8.46 2.94
CA GLN A 59 1.95 -7.49 3.98
C GLN A 59 2.98 -6.48 3.49
N VAL A 60 2.71 -5.20 3.75
CA VAL A 60 3.62 -4.14 3.37
C VAL A 60 3.71 -3.11 4.48
N ILE A 61 4.93 -2.68 4.79
CA ILE A 61 5.20 -1.68 5.81
C ILE A 61 5.96 -0.54 5.15
N PHE A 62 5.35 0.64 5.18
CA PHE A 62 5.94 1.85 4.64
C PHE A 62 6.52 2.64 5.80
N ILE A 63 7.84 2.79 5.81
CA ILE A 63 8.55 3.38 6.94
C ILE A 63 9.19 4.70 6.53
N GLY A 64 8.98 5.73 7.36
CA GLY A 64 9.68 7.00 7.26
C GLY A 64 10.95 7.00 8.08
N PRO A 65 11.51 8.16 8.33
CA PRO A 65 10.95 9.46 7.98
C PRO A 65 11.12 9.78 6.51
N CYS A 66 10.20 10.59 5.99
CA CYS A 66 10.28 11.09 4.62
C CYS A 66 10.70 12.55 4.65
N TYR A 67 11.37 13.00 3.57
CA TYR A 67 11.86 14.37 3.52
C TYR A 67 10.75 15.40 3.34
N ASN A 68 9.62 14.99 2.75
CA ASN A 68 8.51 15.89 2.53
C ASN A 68 7.19 15.13 2.63
N LYS A 69 6.09 15.82 2.42
CA LYS A 69 4.77 15.23 2.51
C LYS A 69 4.57 14.18 1.41
N VAL A 70 3.89 13.10 1.75
CA VAL A 70 3.52 12.04 0.81
C VAL A 70 2.01 11.86 0.85
N ASN A 71 1.40 11.93 -0.32
CA ASN A 71 -0.02 11.65 -0.48
C ASN A 71 -0.17 10.33 -1.24
N VAL A 72 -0.95 9.42 -0.68
CA VAL A 72 -1.29 8.16 -1.36
C VAL A 72 -2.69 8.32 -1.91
N THR A 73 -2.81 8.33 -3.24
CA THR A 73 -4.10 8.42 -3.92
C THR A 73 -4.49 7.03 -4.37
N LEU A 74 -5.45 6.44 -3.68
CA LEU A 74 -5.90 5.08 -3.92
C LEU A 74 -7.20 5.10 -4.71
N ILE A 75 -7.13 4.74 -5.99
CA ILE A 75 -8.30 4.63 -6.87
C ILE A 75 -8.69 3.17 -7.03
N GLY A 76 -7.71 2.30 -7.20
CA GLY A 76 -7.94 0.88 -7.40
C GLY A 76 -8.25 0.14 -6.12
N THR A 77 -8.24 -1.17 -6.21
CA THR A 77 -8.50 -2.08 -5.09
C THR A 77 -7.21 -2.80 -4.71
N LEU A 78 -6.91 -2.80 -3.42
CA LEU A 78 -5.82 -3.62 -2.87
C LEU A 78 -6.46 -4.88 -2.30
N VAL A 79 -5.96 -6.04 -2.74
CA VAL A 79 -6.55 -7.34 -2.38
C VAL A 79 -5.54 -8.12 -1.55
N ALA A 80 -5.93 -8.46 -0.32
CA ALA A 80 -5.09 -9.30 0.53
C ALA A 80 -5.04 -10.73 0.01
N PRO A 81 -4.03 -11.52 0.42
CA PRO A 81 -4.01 -12.94 0.06
C PRO A 81 -5.29 -13.63 0.51
N SER A 82 -5.83 -14.52 -0.34
CA SER A 82 -7.06 -15.24 -0.04
C SER A 82 -6.86 -16.30 1.05
N ASP A 83 -5.63 -16.79 1.20
CA ASP A 83 -5.30 -17.74 2.24
C ASP A 83 -5.04 -16.95 3.53
N TYR A 84 -5.97 -17.05 4.47
CA TYR A 84 -5.86 -16.32 5.73
C TYR A 84 -4.60 -16.69 6.52
N THR A 85 -3.99 -17.86 6.26
CA THR A 85 -2.77 -18.24 6.97
C THR A 85 -1.57 -17.40 6.56
N VAL A 86 -1.61 -16.78 5.39
CA VAL A 86 -0.51 -15.95 4.90
C VAL A 86 -0.31 -14.72 5.79
N LEU A 87 -1.39 -14.05 6.17
CA LEU A 87 -1.36 -12.87 7.03
C LEU A 87 -1.80 -13.16 8.46
N GLY A 88 -2.30 -14.36 8.74
CA GLY A 88 -3.05 -14.65 9.95
C GLY A 88 -2.31 -14.37 11.26
N ASN A 89 -1.02 -14.61 11.29
CA ASN A 89 -0.20 -14.39 12.49
C ASN A 89 0.58 -13.07 12.45
N LYS A 90 0.36 -12.25 11.44
CA LYS A 90 0.95 -10.92 11.35
C LYS A 90 -0.01 -9.91 11.94
N ALA A 91 0.53 -8.91 12.62
CA ALA A 91 -0.31 -7.92 13.29
C ALA A 91 -1.08 -7.06 12.31
N TYR A 92 -0.49 -6.74 11.16
CA TYR A 92 -1.04 -5.77 10.23
C TYR A 92 -0.83 -6.20 8.79
N TRP A 93 -1.70 -5.70 7.90
CA TRP A 93 -1.56 -5.91 6.46
C TRP A 93 -0.84 -4.74 5.79
N VAL A 94 -1.37 -3.54 5.93
CA VAL A 94 -0.77 -2.33 5.39
C VAL A 94 -0.47 -1.37 6.53
N VAL A 95 0.78 -0.99 6.66
CA VAL A 95 1.23 -0.18 7.80
C VAL A 95 2.05 1.00 7.29
N PHE A 96 1.81 2.17 7.89
CA PHE A 96 2.64 3.36 7.71
C PHE A 96 3.23 3.73 9.06
N GLN A 97 4.55 3.86 9.13
CA GLN A 97 5.25 4.16 10.38
C GLN A 97 6.18 5.35 10.23
N HIS A 98 6.23 6.19 11.26
CA HIS A 98 7.21 7.29 11.39
C HIS A 98 7.14 8.27 10.25
N ILE A 99 5.93 8.66 9.83
CA ILE A 99 5.75 9.54 8.69
C ILE A 99 4.95 10.76 9.14
N ASP A 100 5.55 11.93 9.00
CA ASP A 100 4.84 13.19 9.15
C ASP A 100 4.30 13.62 7.79
N GLY A 101 3.09 14.18 7.79
CA GLY A 101 2.51 14.71 6.57
C GLY A 101 2.04 13.65 5.59
N LEU A 102 1.64 12.49 6.09
CA LEU A 102 1.01 11.47 5.26
C LEU A 102 -0.47 11.80 5.06
N THR A 103 -0.93 11.72 3.83
CA THR A 103 -2.35 11.81 3.50
C THR A 103 -2.71 10.62 2.62
N VAL A 104 -3.81 9.97 2.95
CA VAL A 104 -4.35 8.89 2.12
C VAL A 104 -5.71 9.35 1.63
N SER A 105 -5.90 9.35 0.32
CA SER A 105 -7.10 9.87 -0.31
C SER A 105 -7.56 8.96 -1.43
N GLY A 106 -8.68 9.31 -2.05
CA GLY A 106 -9.26 8.53 -3.12
C GLY A 106 -10.41 7.68 -2.62
N ASN A 107 -11.09 7.01 -3.55
CA ASN A 107 -12.24 6.17 -3.24
C ASN A 107 -11.97 4.70 -3.50
N GLY A 108 -10.70 4.31 -3.42
CA GLY A 108 -10.31 2.92 -3.59
C GLY A 108 -10.79 2.03 -2.47
N ILE A 109 -10.54 0.75 -2.63
CA ILE A 109 -11.05 -0.28 -1.73
C ILE A 109 -9.89 -1.09 -1.19
N LEU A 110 -9.94 -1.38 0.10
CA LEU A 110 -9.04 -2.32 0.75
C LEU A 110 -9.84 -3.60 0.99
N ASP A 111 -9.58 -4.62 0.17
CA ASP A 111 -10.27 -5.90 0.25
C ASP A 111 -9.40 -6.89 1.01
N GLY A 112 -9.70 -7.05 2.29
CA GLY A 112 -8.93 -7.95 3.16
C GLY A 112 -9.23 -9.41 2.96
N GLN A 113 -10.18 -9.77 2.09
CA GLN A 113 -10.57 -11.16 1.84
C GLN A 113 -10.84 -11.93 3.13
N GLY A 114 -11.57 -11.31 4.06
CA GLY A 114 -11.79 -11.87 5.39
C GLY A 114 -12.70 -13.09 5.45
N THR A 115 -13.29 -13.48 4.33
CA THR A 115 -14.28 -14.56 4.31
C THR A 115 -13.71 -15.87 4.87
N SER A 116 -12.50 -16.24 4.47
CA SER A 116 -11.87 -17.46 4.96
C SER A 116 -11.63 -17.42 6.47
N LEU A 117 -11.18 -16.28 6.97
CA LEU A 117 -10.94 -16.11 8.39
C LEU A 117 -12.25 -16.12 9.18
N TRP A 118 -13.28 -15.46 8.66
CA TRP A 118 -14.60 -15.47 9.29
C TRP A 118 -15.18 -16.88 9.34
N ALA A 119 -15.05 -17.65 8.25
CA ALA A 119 -15.51 -19.03 8.21
C ALA A 119 -14.79 -19.87 9.25
N CYS A 120 -13.49 -19.67 9.39
CA CYS A 120 -12.71 -20.37 10.41
C CYS A 120 -13.20 -20.02 11.81
N LYS A 121 -13.36 -18.74 12.11
CA LYS A 121 -13.79 -18.29 13.45
C LYS A 121 -15.18 -18.79 13.80
N SER A 122 -16.12 -18.78 12.85
CA SER A 122 -17.48 -19.24 13.12
C SER A 122 -17.58 -20.76 13.28
N SER A 123 -16.59 -21.52 12.83
CA SER A 123 -16.58 -22.98 13.01
C SER A 123 -16.14 -23.41 14.41
N GLY A 124 -15.67 -22.47 15.24
CA GLY A 124 -15.18 -22.78 16.58
C GLY A 124 -13.78 -23.37 16.61
N LYS A 125 -13.10 -23.43 15.48
CA LYS A 125 -11.74 -23.93 15.42
C LYS A 125 -10.74 -22.87 15.87
N SER A 126 -9.53 -23.32 16.22
CA SER A 126 -8.44 -22.39 16.50
C SER A 126 -8.02 -21.74 15.19
N CYS A 127 -8.08 -20.42 15.14
CA CYS A 127 -7.76 -19.64 13.95
C CYS A 127 -6.70 -18.60 14.25
N PRO A 128 -5.91 -18.19 13.23
CA PRO A 128 -5.01 -17.06 13.40
C PRO A 128 -5.78 -15.81 13.82
N LEU A 129 -5.10 -14.89 14.50
CA LEU A 129 -5.71 -13.64 14.94
C LEU A 129 -6.18 -12.78 13.77
N GLY A 130 -5.56 -12.93 12.62
CA GLY A 130 -5.81 -12.07 11.48
C GLY A 130 -5.00 -10.78 11.57
N ALA A 131 -4.76 -10.18 10.44
CA ALA A 131 -4.05 -8.92 10.35
C ALA A 131 -5.03 -7.76 10.35
N MET A 132 -4.64 -6.62 10.91
CA MET A 132 -5.41 -5.40 10.74
C MET A 132 -5.29 -4.94 9.31
N VAL A 133 -6.39 -4.44 8.75
CA VAL A 133 -6.43 -4.09 7.34
C VAL A 133 -5.50 -2.91 7.06
N PHE A 134 -5.48 -1.93 7.95
CA PHE A 134 -4.76 -0.70 7.70
C PHE A 134 -4.41 -0.04 9.03
N GLU A 135 -3.17 0.41 9.17
CA GLU A 135 -2.73 1.05 10.41
C GLU A 135 -1.72 2.15 10.13
N ILE A 136 -1.77 3.23 10.90
CA ILE A 136 -0.82 4.33 10.81
C ILE A 136 -0.23 4.55 12.19
N PHE A 137 1.10 4.52 12.27
CA PHE A 137 1.84 4.81 13.49
C PHE A 137 2.74 6.02 13.29
N ASN A 138 2.76 6.90 14.26
CA ASN A 138 3.68 8.04 14.26
C ASN A 138 4.94 7.76 15.07
#